data_8d3b8c3a0c6534aeb6a173e62509e229
#
_entry.id   8d3b8c3a0c6534aeb6a173e62509e229
#
_cell.length_a   1.000
_cell.length_b   1.000
_cell.length_c   1.000
_cell.angle_alpha   90.00
_cell.angle_beta   90.00
_cell.angle_gamma   90.00
#
_symmetry.space_group_name_H-M   'P 1'
#
loop_
_entity.id
_entity.type
_entity.pdbx_description
1 polymer ?
#
loop_
_entity_poly.entity_id
_entity_poly.type
_entity_poly.pdbx_seq_one_letter_code
_entity_poly.pdbx_strand_id
1 'polypeptide(L)'
;GEIASGKAYSKNKRENICYFETKAKTKPVNANGDDNIHNVQITCLERVFIAKEYPVGSPDDPFDRVKIESQISSRMNHASYPNQGGTSLCGPAAFFYCLQMDRPDVYKQAANELWLYGKTKIGILDISPGDGCRHPK
;
A
#
# COMPACT_ATOMS: atom_id res chain seq x y z
N GLY A 1 14.31 -14.17 -22.14
CA GLY A 1 13.50 -14.99 -21.24
C GLY A 1 13.69 -14.60 -19.77
N GLU A 2 12.79 -15.02 -18.93
CA GLU A 2 12.88 -14.78 -17.50
C GLU A 2 13.96 -15.65 -16.85
N ILE A 3 15.02 -15.02 -16.32
CA ILE A 3 16.14 -15.69 -15.64
C ILE A 3 15.98 -15.77 -14.13
N ALA A 4 15.12 -14.96 -13.58
CA ALA A 4 14.81 -14.95 -12.15
C ALA A 4 13.41 -14.41 -11.90
N SER A 5 12.84 -14.80 -10.75
CA SER A 5 11.58 -14.25 -10.24
C SER A 5 11.69 -14.02 -8.73
N GLY A 6 10.92 -13.09 -8.20
CA GLY A 6 10.95 -12.78 -6.78
C GLY A 6 9.95 -11.69 -6.41
N LYS A 7 10.04 -11.24 -5.14
CA LYS A 7 9.21 -10.17 -4.60
C LYS A 7 10.07 -8.97 -4.25
N ALA A 8 9.60 -7.80 -4.66
CA ALA A 8 10.16 -6.54 -4.20
C ALA A 8 9.48 -6.12 -2.89
N TYR A 9 10.25 -5.63 -1.93
CA TYR A 9 9.75 -5.11 -0.67
C TYR A 9 10.66 -3.98 -0.15
N SER A 10 10.12 -3.11 0.68
CA SER A 10 10.89 -2.07 1.33
C SER A 10 11.26 -2.51 2.75
N LYS A 11 12.55 -2.60 3.03
CA LYS A 11 13.08 -2.86 4.37
C LYS A 11 13.26 -1.60 5.18
N ASN A 12 13.63 -0.52 4.51
CA ASN A 12 13.87 0.76 5.16
C ASN A 12 12.82 1.78 4.73
N LYS A 13 11.91 2.08 5.64
CA LYS A 13 10.80 3.00 5.40
C LYS A 13 11.24 4.47 5.28
N ARG A 14 12.45 4.81 5.75
CA ARG A 14 12.96 6.19 5.71
C ARG A 14 13.66 6.53 4.39
N GLU A 15 14.11 5.53 3.63
CA GLU A 15 14.99 5.74 2.49
C GLU A 15 14.38 5.30 1.14
N ASN A 16 13.12 4.89 1.08
CA ASN A 16 12.48 4.36 -0.13
C ASN A 16 13.32 3.30 -0.87
N ILE A 17 14.12 2.52 -0.13
CA ILE A 17 14.94 1.47 -0.70
C ILE A 17 14.08 0.22 -0.86
N CYS A 18 13.97 -0.24 -2.11
CA CYS A 18 13.34 -1.49 -2.43
C CYS A 18 14.38 -2.60 -2.53
N TYR A 19 14.10 -3.71 -1.88
CA TYR A 19 14.90 -4.92 -1.97
C TYR A 19 14.16 -5.93 -2.83
N PHE A 20 14.90 -6.60 -3.69
CA PHE A 20 14.38 -7.65 -4.53
C PHE A 20 15.00 -8.99 -4.13
N GLU A 21 14.20 -9.91 -3.61
CA GLU A 21 14.61 -11.29 -3.35
C GLU A 21 14.21 -12.16 -4.52
N THR A 22 15.17 -12.82 -5.10
CA THR A 22 14.95 -13.71 -6.23
C THR A 22 15.73 -15.00 -6.08
N LYS A 23 15.17 -16.07 -6.65
CA LYS A 23 15.92 -17.31 -6.90
C LYS A 23 16.17 -17.41 -8.40
N ALA A 24 17.42 -17.51 -8.79
CA ALA A 24 17.76 -17.73 -10.18
C ALA A 24 17.19 -19.08 -10.64
N LYS A 25 16.47 -19.06 -11.75
CA LYS A 25 15.96 -20.27 -12.40
C LYS A 25 17.05 -21.03 -13.13
N THR A 26 18.00 -20.27 -13.69
CA THR A 26 19.19 -20.80 -14.35
C THR A 26 20.37 -19.92 -13.98
N LYS A 27 21.55 -20.48 -13.88
CA LYS A 27 22.78 -19.72 -13.69
C LYS A 27 23.17 -19.09 -15.02
N PRO A 28 23.09 -17.76 -15.20
CA PRO A 28 23.48 -17.14 -16.44
C PRO A 28 25.02 -17.12 -16.52
N VAL A 29 25.56 -17.86 -17.43
CA VAL A 29 26.99 -17.84 -17.73
C VAL A 29 27.16 -17.47 -19.21
N ASN A 30 27.96 -16.46 -19.47
CA ASN A 30 28.30 -16.13 -20.86
C ASN A 30 29.26 -17.17 -21.47
N ALA A 31 29.54 -17.05 -22.77
CA ALA A 31 30.43 -17.97 -23.48
C ALA A 31 31.86 -18.02 -22.92
N ASN A 32 32.28 -17.00 -22.16
CA ASN A 32 33.61 -16.89 -21.54
C ASN A 32 33.63 -17.35 -20.09
N GLY A 33 32.49 -17.77 -19.55
CA GLY A 33 32.35 -18.16 -18.15
C GLY A 33 32.21 -17.04 -17.15
N ASP A 34 32.16 -15.79 -17.58
CA ASP A 34 31.93 -14.63 -16.72
C ASP A 34 30.44 -14.47 -16.41
N ASP A 35 30.13 -13.96 -15.24
CA ASP A 35 28.76 -13.63 -14.87
C ASP A 35 28.25 -12.46 -15.74
N ASN A 36 27.15 -12.66 -16.42
CA ASN A 36 26.50 -11.58 -17.15
C ASN A 36 25.90 -10.56 -16.19
N ILE A 37 26.31 -9.30 -16.34
CA ILE A 37 25.68 -8.19 -15.64
C ILE A 37 24.39 -7.85 -16.36
N HIS A 38 23.26 -8.10 -15.72
CA HIS A 38 21.95 -7.70 -16.22
C HIS A 38 21.51 -6.41 -15.55
N ASN A 39 21.13 -5.42 -16.35
CA ASN A 39 20.50 -4.22 -15.84
C ASN A 39 19.07 -4.57 -15.40
N VAL A 40 18.82 -4.51 -14.11
CA VAL A 40 17.49 -4.70 -13.54
C VAL A 40 16.92 -3.32 -13.19
N GLN A 41 15.86 -2.94 -13.88
CA GLN A 41 15.10 -1.76 -13.51
C GLN A 41 14.04 -2.17 -12.48
N ILE A 42 14.19 -1.68 -11.25
CA ILE A 42 13.19 -1.88 -10.20
C ILE A 42 12.40 -0.59 -10.08
N THR A 43 11.13 -0.65 -10.40
CA THR A 43 10.19 0.44 -10.13
C THR A 43 9.49 0.15 -8.82
N CYS A 44 9.79 0.95 -7.79
CA CYS A 44 9.05 0.90 -6.54
C CYS A 44 7.72 1.64 -6.75
N LEU A 45 6.62 0.93 -6.63
CA LEU A 45 5.30 1.56 -6.58
C LEU A 45 5.17 2.22 -5.20
N GLU A 46 5.34 3.53 -5.19
CA GLU A 46 5.01 4.31 -4.01
C GLU A 46 3.50 4.30 -3.80
N ARG A 47 3.09 4.27 -2.54
CA ARG A 47 1.68 4.45 -2.21
C ARG A 47 1.19 5.80 -2.73
N VAL A 48 -0.09 5.86 -3.08
CA VAL A 48 -0.70 7.08 -3.63
C VAL A 48 -1.14 8.06 -2.53
N PHE A 49 -1.50 7.56 -1.32
CA PHE A 49 -1.87 8.40 -0.20
C PHE A 49 -0.62 8.94 0.52
N ILE A 50 -0.41 10.24 0.43
CA ILE A 50 0.73 10.96 1.01
C ILE A 50 0.21 12.24 1.66
N ALA A 51 0.40 12.40 2.96
CA ALA A 51 0.06 13.65 3.63
C ALA A 51 1.02 14.76 3.20
N LYS A 52 0.50 15.97 2.94
CA LYS A 52 1.29 17.10 2.43
C LYS A 52 2.37 17.53 3.42
N GLU A 53 2.05 17.55 4.70
CA GLU A 53 2.97 17.99 5.75
C GLU A 53 3.90 16.87 6.24
N TYR A 54 3.55 15.62 5.96
CA TYR A 54 4.28 14.46 6.43
C TYR A 54 4.59 13.51 5.27
N PRO A 55 5.62 13.81 4.49
CA PRO A 55 5.98 13.00 3.33
C PRO A 55 6.41 11.58 3.73
N VAL A 56 6.51 10.73 2.74
CA VAL A 56 6.96 9.34 2.91
C VAL A 56 8.31 9.31 3.63
N GLY A 57 8.39 8.51 4.69
CA GLY A 57 9.58 8.41 5.53
C GLY A 57 9.64 9.38 6.70
N SER A 58 8.69 10.33 6.81
CA SER A 58 8.54 11.11 8.03
C SER A 58 8.10 10.23 9.21
N PRO A 59 8.64 10.42 10.42
CA PRO A 59 8.18 9.71 11.61
C PRO A 59 6.71 10.00 11.95
N ASP A 60 6.21 11.17 11.55
CA ASP A 60 4.83 11.60 11.79
C ASP A 60 3.87 11.29 10.62
N ASP A 61 4.38 10.62 9.58
CA ASP A 61 3.57 10.20 8.44
C ASP A 61 2.36 9.36 8.89
N PRO A 62 1.12 9.84 8.72
CA PRO A 62 -0.09 9.11 9.13
C PRO A 62 -0.35 7.87 8.26
N PHE A 63 0.20 7.84 7.06
CA PHE A 63 0.03 6.75 6.10
C PHE A 63 1.22 5.79 6.07
N ASP A 64 2.10 5.82 7.07
CA ASP A 64 3.16 4.81 7.20
C ASP A 64 2.56 3.40 7.25
N ARG A 65 3.25 2.45 6.60
CA ARG A 65 2.77 1.06 6.47
C ARG A 65 2.43 0.43 7.83
N VAL A 66 3.26 0.61 8.84
CA VAL A 66 3.02 0.02 10.16
C VAL A 66 1.78 0.60 10.81
N LYS A 67 1.59 1.92 10.69
CA LYS A 67 0.40 2.60 11.20
C LYS A 67 -0.86 2.11 10.50
N ILE A 68 -0.84 2.03 9.17
CA ILE A 68 -1.98 1.56 8.38
C ILE A 68 -2.31 0.09 8.70
N GLU A 69 -1.32 -0.79 8.70
CA GLU A 69 -1.52 -2.21 9.02
C GLU A 69 -2.05 -2.40 10.45
N SER A 70 -1.53 -1.64 11.41
CA SER A 70 -2.01 -1.65 12.80
C SER A 70 -3.47 -1.18 12.90
N GLN A 71 -3.82 -0.10 12.22
CA GLN A 71 -5.21 0.41 12.22
C GLN A 71 -6.17 -0.57 11.54
N ILE A 72 -5.80 -1.15 10.42
CA ILE A 72 -6.61 -2.17 9.75
C ILE A 72 -6.80 -3.37 10.68
N SER A 73 -5.73 -3.86 11.30
CA SER A 73 -5.80 -4.98 12.25
C SER A 73 -6.72 -4.66 13.43
N SER A 74 -6.60 -3.46 14.02
CA SER A 74 -7.47 -3.00 15.11
C SER A 74 -8.95 -3.02 14.72
N ARG A 75 -9.26 -2.61 13.46
CA ARG A 75 -10.64 -2.63 12.95
C ARG A 75 -11.13 -4.04 12.65
N MET A 76 -10.27 -4.92 12.14
CA MET A 76 -10.64 -6.32 11.91
C MET A 76 -10.96 -7.05 13.23
N ASN A 77 -10.31 -6.66 14.32
CA ASN A 77 -10.55 -7.19 15.65
C ASN A 77 -11.64 -6.44 16.45
N HIS A 78 -12.36 -5.53 15.80
CA HIS A 78 -13.38 -4.66 16.42
C HIS A 78 -12.88 -3.83 17.62
N ALA A 79 -11.58 -3.56 17.69
CA ALA A 79 -10.98 -2.72 18.72
C ALA A 79 -11.06 -1.22 18.37
N SER A 80 -11.35 -0.88 17.11
CA SER A 80 -11.61 0.49 16.67
C SER A 80 -12.60 0.52 15.51
N TYR A 81 -13.19 1.69 15.25
CA TYR A 81 -14.20 1.91 14.22
C TYR A 81 -13.91 3.19 13.43
N PRO A 82 -14.44 3.32 12.17
CA PRO A 82 -14.39 4.57 11.46
C PRO A 82 -14.98 5.72 12.29
N ASN A 83 -14.23 6.80 12.40
CA ASN A 83 -14.64 7.99 13.14
C ASN A 83 -14.45 9.21 12.24
N GLN A 84 -15.52 9.95 12.00
CA GLN A 84 -15.49 11.18 11.21
C GLN A 84 -14.89 12.38 11.95
N GLY A 85 -14.77 12.31 13.28
CA GLY A 85 -14.40 13.46 14.10
C GLY A 85 -15.35 14.64 13.90
N GLY A 86 -14.80 15.86 13.83
CA GLY A 86 -15.56 17.09 13.57
C GLY A 86 -15.83 17.39 12.08
N THR A 87 -15.71 16.41 11.20
CA THR A 87 -15.90 16.60 9.74
C THR A 87 -17.32 16.25 9.31
N SER A 88 -17.75 16.76 8.12
CA SER A 88 -19.05 16.43 7.52
C SER A 88 -19.01 15.11 6.72
N LEU A 89 -18.29 14.10 7.21
CA LEU A 89 -18.09 12.82 6.54
C LEU A 89 -18.97 11.70 7.11
N CYS A 90 -20.16 12.01 7.64
CA CYS A 90 -21.07 11.04 8.23
C CYS A 90 -21.49 9.92 7.27
N GLY A 91 -21.77 10.24 6.01
CA GLY A 91 -22.14 9.25 4.98
C GLY A 91 -21.01 8.23 4.75
N PRO A 92 -19.82 8.64 4.34
CA PRO A 92 -18.67 7.74 4.20
C PRO A 92 -18.31 7.00 5.48
N ALA A 93 -18.37 7.63 6.65
CA ALA A 93 -18.08 6.98 7.91
C ALA A 93 -19.09 5.88 8.24
N ALA A 94 -20.38 6.13 8.05
CA ALA A 94 -21.43 5.13 8.22
C ALA A 94 -21.27 3.96 7.23
N PHE A 95 -20.99 4.25 5.97
CA PHE A 95 -20.76 3.23 4.96
C PHE A 95 -19.61 2.29 5.34
N PHE A 96 -18.46 2.85 5.69
CA PHE A 96 -17.30 2.04 6.09
C PHE A 96 -17.49 1.34 7.43
N TYR A 97 -18.27 1.91 8.34
CA TYR A 97 -18.66 1.22 9.57
C TYR A 97 -19.49 -0.03 9.27
N CYS A 98 -20.55 0.10 8.47
CA CYS A 98 -21.37 -1.05 8.04
C CYS A 98 -20.51 -2.09 7.31
N LEU A 99 -19.64 -1.64 6.41
CA LEU A 99 -18.74 -2.54 5.68
C LEU A 99 -17.80 -3.31 6.62
N GLN A 100 -17.25 -2.65 7.65
CA GLN A 100 -16.42 -3.30 8.67
C GLN A 100 -17.20 -4.37 9.43
N MET A 101 -18.46 -4.10 9.77
CA MET A 101 -19.30 -5.02 10.53
C MET A 101 -19.78 -6.21 9.69
N ASP A 102 -20.21 -5.97 8.47
CA ASP A 102 -20.85 -6.98 7.63
C ASP A 102 -19.86 -7.75 6.75
N ARG A 103 -18.85 -7.06 6.24
CA ARG A 103 -17.85 -7.61 5.32
C ARG A 103 -16.44 -7.08 5.64
N PRO A 104 -15.86 -7.53 6.76
CA PRO A 104 -14.51 -7.10 7.17
C PRO A 104 -13.44 -7.45 6.12
N ASP A 105 -13.60 -8.53 5.37
CA ASP A 105 -12.75 -8.90 4.24
C ASP A 105 -12.71 -7.81 3.16
N VAL A 106 -13.88 -7.29 2.78
CA VAL A 106 -14.01 -6.22 1.78
C VAL A 106 -13.50 -4.89 2.33
N TYR A 107 -13.75 -4.60 3.61
CA TYR A 107 -13.19 -3.42 4.27
C TYR A 107 -11.65 -3.42 4.20
N LYS A 108 -11.03 -4.54 4.57
CA LYS A 108 -9.58 -4.69 4.54
C LYS A 108 -9.02 -4.53 3.12
N GLN A 109 -9.67 -5.14 2.13
CA GLN A 109 -9.29 -5.00 0.72
C GLN A 109 -9.37 -3.54 0.29
N ALA A 110 -10.51 -2.89 0.54
CA ALA A 110 -10.73 -1.50 0.14
C ALA A 110 -9.72 -0.54 0.79
N ALA A 111 -9.44 -0.71 2.08
CA ALA A 111 -8.48 0.10 2.80
C ALA A 111 -7.05 -0.03 2.20
N ASN A 112 -6.62 -1.24 1.91
CA ASN A 112 -5.33 -1.49 1.29
C ASN A 112 -5.23 -0.94 -0.14
N GLU A 113 -6.26 -1.15 -0.96
CA GLU A 113 -6.29 -0.68 -2.34
C GLU A 113 -6.33 0.85 -2.41
N LEU A 114 -7.13 1.50 -1.57
CA LEU A 114 -7.15 2.96 -1.48
C LEU A 114 -5.78 3.51 -1.08
N TRP A 115 -5.16 2.91 -0.08
CA TRP A 115 -3.85 3.36 0.39
C TRP A 115 -2.76 3.20 -0.67
N LEU A 116 -2.70 2.04 -1.35
CA LEU A 116 -1.66 1.74 -2.35
C LEU A 116 -1.93 2.41 -3.69
N TYR A 117 -3.16 2.30 -4.19
CA TYR A 117 -3.50 2.66 -5.58
C TYR A 117 -4.38 3.90 -5.68
N GLY A 118 -4.89 4.42 -4.55
CA GLY A 118 -5.80 5.55 -4.51
C GLY A 118 -7.16 5.28 -5.14
N LYS A 119 -7.52 4.02 -5.35
CA LYS A 119 -8.82 3.60 -5.88
C LYS A 119 -9.15 2.19 -5.43
N THR A 120 -10.43 1.90 -5.31
CA THR A 120 -10.95 0.55 -5.03
C THR A 120 -12.32 0.36 -5.66
N LYS A 121 -12.74 -0.89 -5.75
CA LYS A 121 -14.08 -1.26 -6.21
C LYS A 121 -14.75 -2.16 -5.19
N ILE A 122 -15.97 -1.79 -4.81
CA ILE A 122 -16.80 -2.57 -3.87
C ILE A 122 -18.10 -2.93 -4.58
N GLY A 123 -18.23 -4.20 -5.01
CA GLY A 123 -19.32 -4.60 -5.86
C GLY A 123 -19.31 -3.82 -7.18
N ILE A 124 -20.37 -3.05 -7.43
CA ILE A 124 -20.48 -2.17 -8.60
C ILE A 124 -20.00 -0.74 -8.34
N LEU A 125 -19.66 -0.41 -7.08
CA LEU A 125 -19.25 0.93 -6.68
C LEU A 125 -17.77 1.13 -6.93
N ASP A 126 -17.42 2.04 -7.83
CA ASP A 126 -16.07 2.50 -8.06
C ASP A 126 -15.77 3.69 -7.13
N ILE A 127 -14.73 3.59 -6.32
CA ILE A 127 -14.26 4.63 -5.42
C ILE A 127 -12.89 5.11 -5.90
N SER A 128 -12.82 6.35 -6.36
CA SER A 128 -11.58 6.98 -6.82
C SER A 128 -11.50 8.41 -6.28
N PRO A 129 -10.99 8.57 -5.06
CA PRO A 129 -10.82 9.89 -4.46
C PRO A 129 -9.97 10.82 -5.32
N GLY A 130 -10.35 12.08 -5.35
CA GLY A 130 -9.57 13.12 -6.03
C GLY A 130 -8.26 13.42 -5.31
N ASP A 131 -7.42 14.22 -5.96
CA ASP A 131 -6.07 14.55 -5.48
C ASP A 131 -6.06 15.19 -4.08
N GLY A 132 -7.01 16.06 -3.79
CA GLY A 132 -7.15 16.68 -2.47
C GLY A 132 -7.42 15.67 -1.33
N CYS A 133 -8.08 14.55 -1.63
CA CYS A 133 -8.29 13.48 -0.65
C CYS A 133 -7.04 12.60 -0.49
N ARG A 134 -6.27 12.42 -1.56
CA ARG A 134 -5.05 11.61 -1.54
C ARG A 134 -3.89 12.31 -0.84
N HIS A 135 -3.93 13.64 -0.80
CA HIS A 135 -2.92 14.50 -0.21
C HIS A 135 -3.53 15.40 0.87
N PRO A 136 -4.04 14.84 1.99
CA PRO A 136 -4.57 15.64 3.08
C PRO A 136 -3.47 16.47 3.74
N LYS A 137 -3.88 17.59 4.36
CA LYS A 137 -3.00 18.43 5.18
C LYS A 137 -2.60 17.73 6.47
#